data_ec7c88daa93dd4bff95c17af7b54ec1b
#
_entry.id   ec7c88daa93dd4bff95c17af7b54ec1b
#
_cell.length_a   1.000
_cell.length_b   1.000
_cell.length_c   1.000
_cell.angle_alpha   90.00
_cell.angle_beta   90.00
_cell.angle_gamma   90.00
#
_symmetry.space_group_name_H-M   'P 1'
#
loop_
_entity.id
_entity.type
_entity.pdbx_description
1 polymer ?
#
loop_
_entity_poly.entity_id
_entity_poly.type
_entity_poly.pdbx_seq_one_letter_code
_entity_poly.pdbx_strand_id
1 'polypeptide(L)'
;MKTFIKQNIESLKTSATLAINEKTKELKSAGRKIYSFGFGQSPFPVPDKVVSELKKNAEKKDYLPVMGLNKLRAAISEKIKKDTGIEYPKENILITPGSKEGMFLMHLAFKGEIILPIPSWVSYEPQAKIAKNKVHWIHTDRENNWFPTAKELEK
;
A
#
# COMPACT_ATOMS: atom_id res chain seq x y z
N MET A 1 34.13 -0.93 -10.13
CA MET A 1 33.90 -1.14 -8.68
C MET A 1 32.96 -2.32 -8.52
N LYS A 2 33.24 -3.27 -7.60
CA LYS A 2 32.25 -4.31 -7.25
C LYS A 2 31.11 -3.62 -6.48
N THR A 3 29.87 -3.72 -6.98
CA THR A 3 28.69 -3.23 -6.27
C THR A 3 28.36 -4.22 -5.15
N PHE A 4 28.00 -3.70 -3.96
CA PHE A 4 27.49 -4.47 -2.84
C PHE A 4 25.95 -4.52 -2.81
N ILE A 5 25.31 -3.89 -3.80
CA ILE A 5 23.86 -3.86 -3.92
C ILE A 5 23.39 -5.12 -4.65
N LYS A 6 22.31 -5.71 -4.16
CA LYS A 6 21.68 -6.88 -4.82
C LYS A 6 21.16 -6.48 -6.19
N GLN A 7 21.37 -7.32 -7.21
CA GLN A 7 20.98 -7.06 -8.60
C GLN A 7 19.49 -6.72 -8.76
N ASN A 8 18.61 -7.37 -8.01
CA ASN A 8 17.18 -7.08 -8.01
C ASN A 8 16.83 -5.71 -7.41
N ILE A 9 17.74 -5.09 -6.67
CA ILE A 9 17.59 -3.73 -6.13
C ILE A 9 18.15 -2.70 -7.10
N GLU A 10 19.28 -2.97 -7.75
CA GLU A 10 19.88 -2.07 -8.74
C GLU A 10 18.94 -1.78 -9.92
N SER A 11 18.11 -2.75 -10.28
CA SER A 11 17.14 -2.61 -11.37
C SER A 11 15.90 -1.76 -11.02
N LEU A 12 15.73 -1.36 -9.74
CA LEU A 12 14.59 -0.55 -9.31
C LEU A 12 14.76 0.90 -9.78
N LYS A 13 13.71 1.43 -10.39
CA LYS A 13 13.62 2.85 -10.75
C LYS A 13 13.13 3.69 -9.58
N THR A 14 13.43 4.99 -9.62
CA THR A 14 12.84 5.97 -8.70
C THR A 14 11.31 5.87 -8.74
N SER A 15 10.68 6.03 -7.57
CA SER A 15 9.21 6.02 -7.48
C SER A 15 8.59 7.04 -8.44
N ALA A 16 7.75 6.58 -9.35
CA ALA A 16 7.05 7.44 -10.30
C ALA A 16 6.23 8.55 -9.59
N THR A 17 5.67 8.25 -8.43
CA THR A 17 4.93 9.23 -7.60
C THR A 17 5.83 10.35 -7.10
N LEU A 18 7.05 10.04 -6.65
CA LEU A 18 8.02 11.05 -6.21
C LEU A 18 8.50 11.90 -7.40
N ALA A 19 8.84 11.27 -8.51
CA ALA A 19 9.27 11.98 -9.73
C ALA A 19 8.19 12.95 -10.25
N ILE A 20 6.92 12.53 -10.27
CA ILE A 20 5.78 13.39 -10.65
C ILE A 20 5.64 14.56 -9.68
N ASN A 21 5.81 14.33 -8.39
CA ASN A 21 5.72 15.39 -7.39
C ASN A 21 6.84 16.43 -7.52
N GLU A 22 8.08 15.99 -7.72
CA GLU A 22 9.23 16.86 -7.97
C GLU A 22 9.00 17.69 -9.24
N LYS A 23 8.58 17.05 -10.33
CA LYS A 23 8.26 17.75 -11.58
C LYS A 23 7.12 18.77 -11.41
N THR A 24 6.11 18.42 -10.62
CA THR A 24 5.00 19.34 -10.29
C THR A 24 5.50 20.57 -9.55
N LYS A 25 6.40 20.41 -8.58
CA LYS A 25 7.00 21.52 -7.85
C LYS A 25 7.82 22.43 -8.77
N GLU A 26 8.67 21.84 -9.60
CA GLU A 26 9.47 22.55 -10.59
C GLU A 26 8.60 23.41 -11.52
N LEU A 27 7.56 22.83 -12.11
CA LEU A 27 6.66 23.52 -13.02
C LEU A 27 5.87 24.66 -12.34
N LYS A 28 5.44 24.46 -11.09
CA LYS A 28 4.79 25.52 -10.30
C LYS A 28 5.75 26.67 -10.00
N SER A 29 7.00 26.35 -9.66
CA SER A 29 8.04 27.37 -9.41
C SER A 29 8.37 28.17 -10.68
N ALA A 30 8.21 27.57 -11.85
CA ALA A 30 8.32 28.23 -13.15
C ALA A 30 7.06 29.04 -13.56
N GLY A 31 6.12 29.26 -12.63
CA GLY A 31 4.92 30.06 -12.84
C GLY A 31 3.79 29.34 -13.60
N ARG A 32 3.90 28.03 -13.86
CA ARG A 32 2.85 27.30 -14.56
C ARG A 32 1.69 26.93 -13.62
N LYS A 33 0.46 27.09 -14.08
CA LYS A 33 -0.73 26.60 -13.38
C LYS A 33 -0.81 25.07 -13.51
N ILE A 34 -0.60 24.36 -12.41
CA ILE A 34 -0.63 22.88 -12.38
C ILE A 34 -1.70 22.41 -11.40
N TYR A 35 -2.55 21.52 -11.88
CA TYR A 35 -3.49 20.76 -11.06
C TYR A 35 -2.80 19.46 -10.62
N SER A 36 -2.60 19.28 -9.30
CA SER A 36 -1.82 18.18 -8.75
C SER A 36 -2.71 17.00 -8.40
N PHE A 37 -2.58 15.89 -9.14
CA PHE A 37 -3.24 14.61 -8.88
C PHE A 37 -2.23 13.47 -8.64
N GLY A 38 -0.96 13.81 -8.36
CA GLY A 38 0.12 12.83 -8.23
C GLY A 38 0.09 12.03 -6.92
N PHE A 39 -0.52 12.57 -5.86
CA PHE A 39 -0.71 11.88 -4.59
C PHE A 39 -2.18 11.69 -4.28
N GLY A 40 -2.57 10.48 -3.86
CA GLY A 40 -3.86 10.18 -3.29
C GLY A 40 -3.98 10.63 -1.82
N GLN A 41 -3.50 11.83 -1.51
CA GLN A 41 -3.57 12.37 -0.15
C GLN A 41 -4.92 13.03 0.07
N SER A 42 -5.57 12.71 1.21
CA SER A 42 -6.81 13.35 1.61
C SER A 42 -6.62 14.87 1.74
N PRO A 43 -7.50 15.69 1.15
CA PRO A 43 -7.48 17.14 1.34
C PRO A 43 -8.07 17.58 2.69
N PHE A 44 -8.71 16.67 3.41
CA PHE A 44 -9.34 16.95 4.70
C PHE A 44 -8.34 16.87 5.85
N PRO A 45 -8.48 17.70 6.90
CA PRO A 45 -7.65 17.60 8.09
C PRO A 45 -7.91 16.27 8.83
N VAL A 46 -6.97 15.88 9.68
CA VAL A 46 -7.18 14.76 10.59
C VAL A 46 -8.31 15.10 11.55
N PRO A 47 -9.32 14.22 11.74
CA PRO A 47 -10.44 14.49 12.65
C PRO A 47 -9.97 14.81 14.09
N ASP A 48 -10.58 15.82 14.73
CA ASP A 48 -10.19 16.30 16.06
C ASP A 48 -10.17 15.19 17.11
N LYS A 49 -11.10 14.24 17.03
CA LYS A 49 -11.14 13.07 17.91
C LYS A 49 -9.86 12.23 17.81
N VAL A 50 -9.34 12.04 16.61
CA VAL A 50 -8.08 11.30 16.38
C VAL A 50 -6.90 12.08 16.93
N VAL A 51 -6.84 13.40 16.67
CA VAL A 51 -5.81 14.28 17.20
C VAL A 51 -5.82 14.28 18.73
N SER A 52 -6.99 14.39 19.37
CA SER A 52 -7.11 14.40 20.82
C SER A 52 -6.69 13.06 21.44
N GLU A 53 -7.06 11.93 20.83
CA GLU A 53 -6.64 10.62 21.33
C GLU A 53 -5.13 10.38 21.17
N LEU A 54 -4.53 10.85 20.07
CA LEU A 54 -3.06 10.81 19.90
C LEU A 54 -2.37 11.58 21.02
N LYS A 55 -2.81 12.82 21.32
CA LYS A 55 -2.26 13.64 22.40
C LYS A 55 -2.35 12.97 23.76
N LYS A 56 -3.50 12.36 24.08
CA LYS A 56 -3.72 11.63 25.36
C LYS A 56 -2.80 10.42 25.53
N ASN A 57 -2.37 9.83 24.43
CA ASN A 57 -1.59 8.59 24.44
C ASN A 57 -0.14 8.80 24.01
N ALA A 58 0.30 10.04 23.77
CA ALA A 58 1.63 10.35 23.25
C ALA A 58 2.78 9.90 24.19
N GLU A 59 2.55 9.85 25.49
CA GLU A 59 3.53 9.45 26.49
C GLU A 59 3.66 7.92 26.68
N LYS A 60 2.77 7.15 26.07
CA LYS A 60 2.81 5.69 26.16
C LYS A 60 4.01 5.14 25.37
N LYS A 61 4.88 4.42 26.04
CA LYS A 61 6.16 3.93 25.50
C LYS A 61 6.27 2.41 25.46
N ASP A 62 5.28 1.69 25.98
CA ASP A 62 5.34 0.23 26.09
C ASP A 62 5.28 -0.45 24.72
N TYR A 63 6.05 -1.54 24.58
CA TYR A 63 5.94 -2.38 23.40
C TYR A 63 4.56 -3.02 23.30
N LEU A 64 4.01 -3.02 22.10
CA LEU A 64 2.77 -3.71 21.80
C LEU A 64 3.05 -5.16 21.35
N PRO A 65 2.05 -6.06 21.45
CA PRO A 65 2.14 -7.37 20.82
C PRO A 65 2.46 -7.23 19.31
N VAL A 66 3.21 -8.19 18.76
CA VAL A 66 3.62 -8.19 17.34
C VAL A 66 2.43 -7.99 16.39
N MET A 67 1.28 -8.57 16.71
CA MET A 67 0.07 -8.41 15.91
C MET A 67 -0.65 -7.06 16.11
N GLY A 68 -0.16 -6.23 16.99
CA GLY A 68 -0.75 -4.93 17.33
C GLY A 68 -1.71 -4.96 18.52
N LEU A 69 -2.23 -3.80 18.86
CA LEU A 69 -3.08 -3.57 20.03
C LEU A 69 -4.38 -4.40 19.97
N ASN A 70 -4.63 -5.25 20.95
CA ASN A 70 -5.80 -6.13 21.01
C ASN A 70 -7.13 -5.39 20.83
N LYS A 71 -7.28 -4.23 21.49
CA LYS A 71 -8.49 -3.40 21.39
C LYS A 71 -8.72 -2.90 19.95
N LEU A 72 -7.66 -2.52 19.25
CA LEU A 72 -7.76 -2.06 17.86
C LEU A 72 -8.15 -3.22 16.94
N ARG A 73 -7.53 -4.38 17.10
CA ARG A 73 -7.86 -5.58 16.34
C ARG A 73 -9.31 -6.01 16.55
N ALA A 74 -9.81 -6.00 17.77
CA ALA A 74 -11.21 -6.27 18.08
C ALA A 74 -12.15 -5.26 17.42
N ALA A 75 -11.87 -3.97 17.54
CA ALA A 75 -12.67 -2.93 16.90
C ALA A 75 -12.70 -3.05 15.34
N ILE A 76 -11.59 -3.44 14.73
CA ILE A 76 -11.53 -3.71 13.28
C ILE A 76 -12.38 -4.93 12.93
N SER A 77 -12.31 -6.01 13.71
CA SER A 77 -13.14 -7.21 13.52
C SER A 77 -14.64 -6.86 13.55
N GLU A 78 -15.08 -6.11 14.56
CA GLU A 78 -16.46 -5.64 14.69
C GLU A 78 -16.88 -4.74 13.51
N LYS A 79 -15.99 -3.82 13.11
CA LYS A 79 -16.26 -2.94 11.97
C LYS A 79 -16.43 -3.72 10.68
N ILE A 80 -15.55 -4.66 10.37
CA ILE A 80 -15.65 -5.49 9.17
C ILE A 80 -16.98 -6.26 9.18
N LYS A 81 -17.32 -6.91 10.30
CA LYS A 81 -18.61 -7.61 10.43
C LYS A 81 -19.79 -6.68 10.18
N LYS A 82 -19.78 -5.47 10.75
CA LYS A 82 -20.83 -4.49 10.55
C LYS A 82 -20.96 -4.01 9.11
N ASP A 83 -19.83 -3.78 8.45
CA ASP A 83 -19.80 -3.17 7.10
C ASP A 83 -20.07 -4.21 5.99
N THR A 84 -19.67 -5.46 6.18
CA THR A 84 -19.68 -6.49 5.13
C THR A 84 -20.55 -7.71 5.46
N GLY A 85 -20.95 -7.88 6.71
CA GLY A 85 -21.61 -9.11 7.21
C GLY A 85 -20.65 -10.29 7.41
N ILE A 86 -19.36 -10.16 7.07
CA ILE A 86 -18.37 -11.24 7.15
C ILE A 86 -17.64 -11.18 8.49
N GLU A 87 -17.53 -12.33 9.16
CA GLU A 87 -16.81 -12.45 10.42
C GLU A 87 -15.32 -12.72 10.17
N TYR A 88 -14.48 -11.80 10.62
CA TYR A 88 -13.03 -11.99 10.71
C TYR A 88 -12.64 -11.92 12.20
N PRO A 89 -12.22 -13.03 12.80
CA PRO A 89 -11.77 -13.00 14.20
C PRO A 89 -10.52 -12.11 14.34
N LYS A 90 -10.40 -11.42 15.46
CA LYS A 90 -9.27 -10.51 15.71
C LYS A 90 -7.90 -11.19 15.59
N GLU A 91 -7.84 -12.50 15.75
CA GLU A 91 -6.64 -13.34 15.58
C GLU A 91 -6.12 -13.34 14.13
N ASN A 92 -6.98 -13.06 13.17
CA ASN A 92 -6.64 -12.97 11.74
C ASN A 92 -6.33 -11.53 11.29
N ILE A 93 -6.18 -10.59 12.25
CA ILE A 93 -5.91 -9.18 11.96
C ILE A 93 -4.52 -8.82 12.47
N LEU A 94 -3.67 -8.37 11.56
CA LEU A 94 -2.34 -7.84 11.84
C LEU A 94 -2.34 -6.32 11.62
N ILE A 95 -1.86 -5.56 12.61
CA ILE A 95 -1.70 -4.12 12.50
C ILE A 95 -0.28 -3.82 12.00
N THR A 96 -0.18 -3.05 10.94
CA THR A 96 1.09 -2.61 10.36
C THR A 96 1.12 -1.09 10.21
N PRO A 97 2.30 -0.46 10.11
CA PRO A 97 2.44 0.97 9.79
C PRO A 97 1.99 1.27 8.34
N GLY A 98 0.69 1.14 8.09
CA GLY A 98 0.07 1.21 6.78
C GLY A 98 0.09 -0.12 6.02
N SER A 99 -0.89 -0.29 5.12
CA SER A 99 -1.06 -1.51 4.30
C SER A 99 0.14 -1.79 3.38
N LYS A 100 0.91 -0.77 3.03
CA LYS A 100 2.10 -0.92 2.19
C LYS A 100 3.14 -1.84 2.80
N GLU A 101 3.41 -1.71 4.10
CA GLU A 101 4.32 -2.59 4.82
C GLU A 101 3.72 -3.98 4.96
N GLY A 102 2.44 -4.08 5.33
CA GLY A 102 1.74 -5.36 5.43
C GLY A 102 1.82 -6.18 4.14
N MET A 103 1.58 -5.54 2.99
CA MET A 103 1.72 -6.20 1.68
C MET A 103 3.17 -6.65 1.41
N PHE A 104 4.16 -5.82 1.75
CA PHE A 104 5.55 -6.21 1.56
C PHE A 104 5.93 -7.42 2.42
N LEU A 105 5.48 -7.47 3.67
CA LEU A 105 5.68 -8.64 4.54
C LEU A 105 5.01 -9.89 3.96
N MET A 106 3.82 -9.75 3.36
CA MET A 106 3.16 -10.86 2.65
C MET A 106 4.01 -11.35 1.48
N HIS A 107 4.55 -10.46 0.64
CA HIS A 107 5.45 -10.84 -0.44
C HIS A 107 6.71 -11.60 0.04
N LEU A 108 7.23 -11.24 1.21
CA LEU A 108 8.37 -11.94 1.80
C LEU A 108 8.00 -13.29 2.40
N ALA A 109 6.79 -13.42 2.96
CA ALA A 109 6.34 -14.62 3.66
C ALA A 109 5.83 -15.72 2.72
N PHE A 110 5.21 -15.34 1.59
CA PHE A 110 4.61 -16.29 0.66
C PHE A 110 5.57 -16.65 -0.48
N LYS A 111 5.63 -17.93 -0.77
CA LYS A 111 6.29 -18.45 -1.97
C LYS A 111 5.25 -18.55 -3.09
N GLY A 112 5.49 -17.86 -4.21
CA GLY A 112 4.59 -17.93 -5.35
C GLY A 112 4.85 -16.84 -6.37
N GLU A 113 4.00 -16.79 -7.36
CA GLU A 113 3.98 -15.77 -8.40
C GLU A 113 2.82 -14.80 -8.13
N ILE A 114 2.96 -13.58 -8.60
CA ILE A 114 2.00 -12.50 -8.30
C ILE A 114 1.35 -12.06 -9.61
N ILE A 115 0.04 -12.04 -9.63
CA ILE A 115 -0.76 -11.53 -10.73
C ILE A 115 -1.14 -10.08 -10.40
N LEU A 116 -0.81 -9.16 -11.30
CA LEU A 116 -1.13 -7.74 -11.17
C LEU A 116 -1.99 -7.28 -12.34
N PRO A 117 -3.23 -6.83 -12.10
CA PRO A 117 -4.02 -6.19 -13.14
C PRO A 117 -3.47 -4.81 -13.49
N ILE A 118 -3.55 -4.42 -14.76
CA ILE A 118 -3.16 -3.09 -15.26
C ILE A 118 -4.43 -2.32 -15.62
N PRO A 119 -4.62 -1.10 -15.11
CA PRO A 119 -3.71 -0.33 -14.23
C PRO A 119 -3.76 -0.76 -12.77
N SER A 120 -2.64 -0.61 -12.06
CA SER A 120 -2.55 -0.87 -10.63
C SER A 120 -1.59 0.10 -9.93
N TRP A 121 -1.56 0.03 -8.61
CA TRP A 121 -0.70 0.92 -7.83
C TRP A 121 0.78 0.64 -8.05
N VAL A 122 1.54 1.70 -8.25
CA VAL A 122 2.97 1.68 -8.63
C VAL A 122 3.92 0.95 -7.67
N SER A 123 3.49 0.65 -6.45
CA SER A 123 4.33 -0.02 -5.45
C SER A 123 4.25 -1.54 -5.49
N TYR A 124 3.26 -2.15 -6.14
CA TYR A 124 3.08 -3.61 -6.12
C TYR A 124 4.25 -4.33 -6.78
N GLU A 125 4.58 -3.95 -8.01
CA GLU A 125 5.69 -4.58 -8.74
C GLU A 125 7.05 -4.41 -8.06
N PRO A 126 7.47 -3.21 -7.60
CA PRO A 126 8.73 -3.05 -6.88
C PRO A 126 8.82 -3.93 -5.61
N GLN A 127 7.74 -4.05 -4.85
CA GLN A 127 7.71 -4.92 -3.67
C GLN A 127 7.90 -6.39 -4.05
N ALA A 128 7.19 -6.86 -5.08
CA ALA A 128 7.33 -8.22 -5.59
C ALA A 128 8.77 -8.49 -6.07
N LYS A 129 9.38 -7.56 -6.82
CA LYS A 129 10.78 -7.67 -7.28
C LYS A 129 11.78 -7.72 -6.13
N ILE A 130 11.60 -6.90 -5.09
CA ILE A 130 12.45 -6.94 -3.89
C ILE A 130 12.36 -8.30 -3.22
N ALA A 131 11.15 -8.84 -3.08
CA ALA A 131 10.88 -10.16 -2.51
C ALA A 131 11.27 -11.32 -3.45
N LYS A 132 11.72 -11.02 -4.69
CA LYS A 132 12.06 -11.99 -5.75
C LYS A 132 10.87 -12.83 -6.22
N ASN A 133 9.67 -12.33 -6.09
CA ASN A 133 8.48 -12.95 -6.64
C ASN A 133 8.33 -12.58 -8.12
N LYS A 134 7.98 -13.54 -8.95
CA LYS A 134 7.68 -13.31 -10.36
C LYS A 134 6.33 -12.61 -10.48
N VAL A 135 6.25 -11.62 -11.36
CA VAL A 135 5.04 -10.84 -11.62
C VAL A 135 4.50 -11.18 -12.99
N HIS A 136 3.20 -11.49 -13.04
CA HIS A 136 2.42 -11.64 -14.26
C HIS A 136 1.47 -10.46 -14.39
N TRP A 137 1.54 -9.76 -15.50
CA TRP A 137 0.68 -8.65 -15.79
C TRP A 137 -0.56 -9.10 -16.56
N ILE A 138 -1.74 -8.69 -16.09
CA ILE A 138 -2.99 -8.90 -16.81
C ILE A 138 -3.55 -7.54 -17.22
N HIS A 139 -3.78 -7.36 -18.52
CA HIS A 139 -4.43 -6.18 -19.04
C HIS A 139 -5.92 -6.22 -18.69
N THR A 140 -6.41 -5.11 -18.17
CA THR A 140 -7.83 -4.90 -17.87
C THR A 140 -8.33 -3.66 -18.59
N ASP A 141 -9.61 -3.56 -18.82
CA ASP A 141 -10.24 -2.49 -19.56
C ASP A 141 -11.50 -1.96 -18.86
N ARG A 142 -12.04 -0.88 -19.41
CA ARG A 142 -13.24 -0.24 -18.90
C ARG A 142 -14.48 -1.11 -19.08
N GLU A 143 -14.53 -1.96 -20.11
CA GLU A 143 -15.69 -2.80 -20.43
C GLU A 143 -15.92 -3.84 -19.34
N ASN A 144 -14.84 -4.31 -18.73
CA ASN A 144 -14.83 -5.24 -17.60
C ASN A 144 -14.67 -4.53 -16.24
N ASN A 145 -14.99 -3.23 -16.15
CA ASN A 145 -14.85 -2.45 -14.92
C ASN A 145 -13.44 -2.54 -14.29
N TRP A 146 -12.41 -2.68 -15.09
CA TRP A 146 -11.01 -2.82 -14.67
C TRP A 146 -10.76 -4.08 -13.82
N PHE A 147 -11.57 -5.13 -14.00
CA PHE A 147 -11.34 -6.45 -13.41
C PHE A 147 -10.86 -7.43 -14.48
N PRO A 148 -9.93 -8.34 -14.14
CA PRO A 148 -9.53 -9.41 -15.04
C PRO A 148 -10.70 -10.39 -15.28
N THR A 149 -10.85 -10.85 -16.51
CA THR A 149 -11.79 -11.91 -16.85
C THR A 149 -11.18 -13.29 -16.58
N ALA A 150 -12.03 -14.34 -16.45
CA ALA A 150 -11.55 -15.71 -16.30
C ALA A 150 -10.62 -16.12 -17.45
N LYS A 151 -10.96 -15.72 -18.70
CA LYS A 151 -10.16 -15.99 -19.90
C LYS A 151 -8.76 -15.38 -19.85
N GLU A 152 -8.60 -14.24 -19.19
CA GLU A 152 -7.29 -13.59 -19.01
C GLU A 152 -6.47 -14.24 -17.91
N LEU A 153 -7.14 -14.82 -16.90
CA LEU A 153 -6.48 -15.54 -15.81
C LEU A 153 -6.03 -16.96 -16.22
N GLU A 154 -6.62 -17.54 -17.26
CA GLU A 154 -6.28 -18.88 -17.79
C GLU A 154 -5.05 -18.88 -18.71
N LYS A 155 -4.52 -17.73 -19.11
CA LYS A 155 -3.33 -17.58 -19.96
C LYS A 155 -2.04 -17.62 -19.15
#